data_a6c64b8671e41fa085b2b781da55d799
#
_entry.id   a6c64b8671e41fa085b2b781da55d799
#
_cell.length_a   1.000
_cell.length_b   1.000
_cell.length_c   1.000
_cell.angle_alpha   90.00
_cell.angle_beta   90.00
_cell.angle_gamma   90.00
#
_symmetry.space_group_name_H-M   'P 1'
#
loop_
_entity.id
_entity.type
_entity.pdbx_description
1 polymer ?
#
loop_
_entity_poly.entity_id
_entity_poly.type
_entity_poly.pdbx_seq_one_letter_code
_entity_poly.pdbx_strand_id
1 'polypeptide(L)' 'MKFVLLESRGGNYLVVVENIAWLRADANGQTKVGIVGGSPLVVDGNIEETAATVLAG' A
#
# COMPACT_ATOMS: atom_id res chain seq x y z
N MET A 1 -17.03 -4.13 -0.51
CA MET A 1 -15.85 -3.52 0.11
C MET A 1 -14.77 -4.56 0.24
N LYS A 2 -13.60 -4.30 -0.31
CA LYS A 2 -12.47 -5.23 -0.26
C LYS A 2 -11.34 -4.65 0.56
N PHE A 3 -10.71 -5.49 1.38
CA PHE A 3 -9.51 -5.14 2.09
C PHE A 3 -8.31 -5.83 1.47
N VAL A 4 -7.16 -5.21 1.56
CA VAL A 4 -5.89 -5.80 1.15
C VAL A 4 -4.91 -5.68 2.29
N LEU A 5 -4.13 -6.74 2.51
CA LEU A 5 -3.10 -6.75 3.55
C LEU A 5 -1.80 -6.23 2.95
N LEU A 6 -1.27 -5.15 3.51
CA LEU A 6 0.00 -4.58 3.11
C LEU A 6 0.97 -4.68 4.26
N GLU A 7 2.07 -5.37 4.03
CA GLU A 7 3.08 -5.58 5.06
C GLU A 7 3.91 -4.34 5.25
N SER A 8 4.22 -4.04 6.51
CA SER A 8 5.01 -2.88 6.86
C SER A 8 5.89 -3.21 8.05
N ARG A 9 7.00 -2.50 8.16
CA ARG A 9 8.01 -2.77 9.19
C ARG A 9 7.44 -2.63 10.59
N GLY A 10 6.59 -1.67 10.82
CA GLY A 10 6.02 -1.41 12.15
C GLY A 10 4.75 -2.18 12.45
N GLY A 11 4.31 -3.03 11.52
CA GLY A 11 3.06 -3.75 11.63
C GLY A 11 2.30 -3.68 10.30
N ASN A 12 1.53 -4.71 10.00
CA ASN A 12 0.82 -4.78 8.73
C ASN A 12 -0.40 -3.87 8.73
N TYR A 13 -0.75 -3.38 7.54
CA TYR A 13 -1.96 -2.60 7.33
C TYR A 13 -3.01 -3.44 6.63
N LEU A 14 -4.23 -3.34 7.07
CA LEU A 14 -5.39 -3.88 6.36
C LEU A 14 -6.16 -2.69 5.82
N VAL A 15 -6.12 -2.50 4.52
CA VAL A 15 -6.58 -1.26 3.87
C VAL A 15 -7.74 -1.56 2.95
N VAL A 16 -8.75 -0.69 2.98
CA VAL A 16 -9.86 -0.77 2.03
C VAL A 16 -9.33 -0.34 0.65
N VAL A 17 -9.49 -1.21 -0.35
CA VAL A 17 -8.90 -0.97 -1.66
C VAL A 17 -9.40 0.32 -2.27
N GLU A 18 -10.67 0.65 -2.10
CA GLU A 18 -11.27 1.86 -2.66
C GLU A 18 -10.69 3.14 -2.07
N ASN A 19 -10.01 3.04 -0.94
CA ASN A 19 -9.38 4.22 -0.33
C ASN A 19 -7.94 4.44 -0.78
N ILE A 20 -7.41 3.57 -1.63
CA ILE A 20 -6.06 3.74 -2.15
C ILE A 20 -6.13 4.67 -3.35
N ALA A 21 -5.44 5.81 -3.24
CA ALA A 21 -5.50 6.84 -4.28
C ALA A 21 -4.34 6.71 -5.27
N TRP A 22 -3.14 6.35 -4.79
CA TRP A 22 -1.95 6.27 -5.64
C TRP A 22 -0.88 5.45 -4.94
N LEU A 23 0.07 4.96 -5.74
CA LEU A 23 1.28 4.30 -5.25
C LEU A 23 2.48 5.05 -5.79
N ARG A 24 3.54 5.13 -5.00
CA ARG A 24 4.79 5.75 -5.41
C ARG A 24 5.96 4.95 -4.88
N ALA A 25 6.95 4.72 -5.74
CA ALA A 25 8.18 4.06 -5.32
C ALA A 25 8.87 4.92 -4.26
N ASP A 26 9.28 4.28 -3.18
CA ASP A 26 9.98 4.95 -2.10
C ASP A 26 11.38 4.36 -1.97
N ALA A 27 12.18 4.92 -1.06
CA ALA A 27 13.53 4.45 -0.84
C ALA A 27 13.55 3.02 -0.29
N ASN A 28 14.68 2.34 -0.46
CA ASN A 28 14.93 1.02 0.15
C ASN A 28 13.96 -0.07 -0.30
N GLY A 29 13.46 0.01 -1.52
CA GLY A 29 12.56 -1.00 -2.05
C GLY A 29 11.20 -0.99 -1.43
N GLN A 30 10.79 0.12 -0.83
CA GLN A 30 9.48 0.28 -0.23
C GLN A 30 8.56 1.06 -1.17
N THR A 31 7.28 1.05 -0.86
CA THR A 31 6.27 1.78 -1.63
C THR A 31 5.48 2.69 -0.69
N LYS A 32 5.26 3.91 -1.14
CA LYS A 32 4.37 4.83 -0.46
C LYS A 32 2.97 4.69 -1.03
N VAL A 33 2.00 4.49 -0.17
CA VAL A 33 0.60 4.26 -0.55
C VAL A 33 -0.22 5.47 -0.12
N GLY A 34 -0.78 6.18 -1.09
CA GLY A 34 -1.63 7.33 -0.80
C GLY A 34 -3.02 6.88 -0.44
N ILE A 35 -3.54 7.41 0.67
CA ILE A 35 -4.84 7.05 1.21
C ILE A 35 -5.77 8.26 1.07
N VAL A 36 -6.96 8.03 0.55
CA VAL A 36 -7.97 9.08 0.44
C VAL A 36 -8.33 9.56 1.85
N GLY A 37 -8.14 10.85 2.08
CA GLY A 37 -8.51 11.46 3.35
C GLY A 37 -7.54 11.18 4.49
N GLY A 38 -6.41 10.54 4.23
CA GLY A 38 -5.45 10.20 5.28
C GLY A 38 -4.02 10.43 4.85
N SER A 39 -3.10 10.19 5.77
CA SER A 39 -1.68 10.31 5.51
C SER A 39 -1.18 9.09 4.74
N PRO A 40 -0.17 9.25 3.87
CA PRO A 40 0.39 8.11 3.15
C PRO A 40 1.00 7.09 4.08
N LEU A 41 0.94 5.83 3.66
CA LEU A 41 1.56 4.71 4.37
C LEU A 41 2.81 4.30 3.62
N VAL A 42 3.81 3.80 4.37
CA VAL A 42 5.01 3.22 3.77
C VAL A 42 4.95 1.71 4.01
N VAL A 43 4.96 0.94 2.92
CA VAL A 43 4.81 -0.51 3.00
C VAL A 43 6.01 -1.20 2.36
N ASP A 44 6.24 -2.45 2.76
CA ASP A 44 7.34 -3.26 2.22
C ASP A 44 7.02 -3.71 0.81
N GLY A 45 8.09 -3.92 0.03
CA GLY A 45 7.95 -4.34 -1.36
C GLY A 45 8.04 -3.17 -2.32
N ASN A 46 8.47 -3.47 -3.55
CA ASN A 46 8.57 -2.44 -4.58
C ASN A 46 7.19 -2.11 -5.13
N ILE A 47 7.13 -1.08 -6.00
CA ILE A 47 5.85 -0.59 -6.49
C ILE A 47 5.13 -1.65 -7.33
N GLU A 48 5.87 -2.47 -8.10
CA GLU A 48 5.25 -3.53 -8.89
C GLU A 48 4.62 -4.60 -8.01
N GLU A 49 5.32 -5.00 -6.94
CA GLU A 49 4.80 -5.98 -5.99
C GLU A 49 3.57 -5.46 -5.27
N THR A 50 3.62 -4.22 -4.83
CA THR A 50 2.50 -3.61 -4.13
C THR A 50 1.30 -3.45 -5.06
N ALA A 51 1.53 -3.01 -6.29
CA ALA A 51 0.47 -2.89 -7.27
C ALA A 51 -0.21 -4.23 -7.54
N ALA A 52 0.58 -5.31 -7.67
CA ALA A 52 0.04 -6.64 -7.89
C ALA A 52 -0.85 -7.07 -6.72
N THR A 53 -0.42 -6.80 -5.50
CA THR A 53 -1.20 -7.13 -4.31
C THR A 53 -2.53 -6.38 -4.29
N VAL A 54 -2.49 -5.09 -4.59
CA VAL A 54 -3.70 -4.26 -4.62
C VAL A 54 -4.66 -4.72 -5.70
N LEU A 55 -4.14 -5.03 -6.89
CA LEU A 55 -4.98 -5.45 -8.02
C LEU A 55 -5.59 -6.83 -7.80
N ALA A 56 -4.91 -7.70 -7.05
CA ALA A 56 -5.43 -9.02 -6.73
C ALA A 56 -6.50 -8.97 -5.64
N GLY A 57 -6.52 -7.92 -4.88
CA GLY A 57 -7.45 -7.77 -3.73
C GLY A 57 -8.89 -7.40 -4.07
#